data_c4a701a3b8ad2607fed370c197913825
#
_entry.id   c4a701a3b8ad2607fed370c197913825
#
_cell.length_a   1.000
_cell.length_b   1.000
_cell.length_c   1.000
_cell.angle_alpha   90.00
_cell.angle_beta   90.00
_cell.angle_gamma   90.00
#
_symmetry.space_group_name_H-M   'P 1'
#
loop_
_entity.id
_entity.type
_entity.pdbx_description
1 polymer ?
#
loop_
_entity_poly.entity_id
_entity_poly.type
_entity_poly.pdbx_seq_one_letter_code
_entity_poly.pdbx_strand_id
1 'polypeptide(L)'
;MKYIWQLANFPKFKYDTSKLLALVEESVILIGEIRGIMKGFSPVLQDEVSAQVMLSEAIKTSEIEGAYFSREDVMSSLMMNLGLIDYVLPSKNKNADAIAQLMIEVRKNYNQPLTLEMILHWHELLMRHHTDIQGGALRSSSEPMQVISGRYGDIQVHYEAPPSKDLTLLLENFFEWYKTFEDSTLGKIGEAIILSALSHLYFETLHPFEDGNGRIGRAITEKVLAEKLQSPLFISLSACIEKSKSTYYDEIKKAQRSLEVTDWLVYSIEVLIQGLKETVLVVQFVRKKTEFYDRYNNELNERQRKAINKMFNQGISGFEGGMTAKKYVSINKTTKSTATRDLQELVDKNIFVRMGGGRSTSYELNLV
;
A
#
# COMPACT_ATOMS: atom_id res chain seq x y z
N MET A 1 8.23 18.86 -27.20
CA MET A 1 7.17 19.31 -26.25
C MET A 1 7.85 19.53 -24.92
N LYS A 2 7.57 20.64 -24.20
CA LYS A 2 8.19 20.91 -22.89
C LYS A 2 7.60 20.01 -21.82
N TYR A 3 8.41 19.67 -20.81
CA TYR A 3 7.96 19.05 -19.58
C TYR A 3 7.41 20.11 -18.63
N ILE A 4 6.57 19.70 -17.68
CA ILE A 4 5.89 20.61 -16.75
C ILE A 4 6.88 21.46 -15.94
N TRP A 5 8.01 20.89 -15.51
CA TRP A 5 9.06 21.62 -14.78
C TRP A 5 9.75 22.72 -15.60
N GLN A 6 9.63 22.68 -16.94
CA GLN A 6 10.17 23.69 -17.85
C GLN A 6 9.19 24.84 -18.11
N LEU A 7 7.98 24.77 -17.56
CA LEU A 7 6.98 25.82 -17.72
C LEU A 7 7.20 26.95 -16.71
N ALA A 8 7.14 28.19 -17.16
CA ALA A 8 7.46 29.37 -16.35
C ALA A 8 6.61 29.51 -15.06
N ASN A 9 5.43 28.93 -15.05
CA ASN A 9 4.50 29.01 -13.92
C ASN A 9 4.49 27.74 -13.04
N PHE A 10 5.38 26.77 -13.26
CA PHE A 10 5.50 25.61 -12.37
C PHE A 10 5.95 26.07 -10.98
N PRO A 11 5.32 25.61 -9.89
CA PRO A 11 4.29 24.59 -9.75
C PRO A 11 2.84 25.13 -9.57
N LYS A 12 2.47 26.22 -10.25
CA LYS A 12 1.09 26.77 -10.17
C LYS A 12 0.10 25.88 -10.94
N PHE A 13 -0.22 24.73 -10.34
CA PHE A 13 -1.19 23.79 -10.89
C PHE A 13 -2.57 24.42 -11.06
N LYS A 14 -3.31 24.00 -12.09
CA LYS A 14 -4.69 24.39 -12.39
C LYS A 14 -5.55 23.15 -12.50
N TYR A 15 -6.74 23.21 -11.97
CA TYR A 15 -7.72 22.12 -12.04
C TYR A 15 -9.15 22.63 -11.87
N ASP A 16 -10.10 21.88 -12.41
CA ASP A 16 -11.53 22.15 -12.35
C ASP A 16 -12.13 21.43 -11.13
N THR A 17 -12.38 22.17 -10.05
CA THR A 17 -12.94 21.64 -8.80
C THR A 17 -14.34 21.07 -8.98
N SER A 18 -15.12 21.52 -9.99
CA SER A 18 -16.46 21.00 -10.24
C SER A 18 -16.45 19.52 -10.64
N LYS A 19 -15.39 19.07 -11.30
CA LYS A 19 -15.20 17.66 -11.67
C LYS A 19 -14.74 16.78 -10.50
N LEU A 20 -14.21 17.39 -9.44
CA LEU A 20 -13.66 16.67 -8.28
C LEU A 20 -14.68 16.53 -7.15
N LEU A 21 -15.70 17.39 -7.10
CA LEU A 21 -16.61 17.50 -5.95
C LEU A 21 -17.23 16.16 -5.56
N ALA A 22 -17.89 15.47 -6.49
CA ALA A 22 -18.54 14.19 -6.19
C ALA A 22 -17.55 13.10 -5.71
N LEU A 23 -16.35 13.06 -6.29
CA LEU A 23 -15.31 12.12 -5.91
C LEU A 23 -14.75 12.42 -4.50
N VAL A 24 -14.57 13.70 -4.18
CA VAL A 24 -14.16 14.12 -2.84
C VAL A 24 -15.24 13.80 -1.82
N GLU A 25 -16.52 14.04 -2.10
CA GLU A 25 -17.64 13.68 -1.22
C GLU A 25 -17.67 12.18 -0.92
N GLU A 26 -17.54 11.33 -1.95
CA GLU A 26 -17.44 9.87 -1.76
C GLU A 26 -16.25 9.48 -0.88
N SER A 27 -15.10 10.09 -1.11
CA SER A 27 -13.89 9.86 -0.30
C SER A 27 -14.11 10.25 1.17
N VAL A 28 -14.76 11.39 1.43
CA VAL A 28 -15.07 11.86 2.80
C VAL A 28 -15.96 10.86 3.54
N ILE A 29 -16.99 10.33 2.87
CA ILE A 29 -17.89 9.33 3.45
C ILE A 29 -17.11 8.06 3.84
N LEU A 30 -16.30 7.52 2.94
CA LEU A 30 -15.51 6.31 3.18
C LEU A 30 -14.45 6.50 4.28
N ILE A 31 -13.76 7.64 4.31
CA ILE A 31 -12.82 7.98 5.39
C ILE A 31 -13.56 8.05 6.73
N GLY A 32 -14.75 8.65 6.74
CA GLY A 32 -15.59 8.74 7.95
C GLY A 32 -16.03 7.36 8.45
N GLU A 33 -16.45 6.48 7.55
CA GLU A 33 -16.85 5.09 7.86
C GLU A 33 -15.68 4.31 8.48
N ILE A 34 -14.52 4.29 7.82
CA ILE A 34 -13.33 3.59 8.32
C ILE A 34 -12.94 4.10 9.70
N ARG A 35 -12.88 5.43 9.88
CA ARG A 35 -12.54 6.04 11.18
C ARG A 35 -13.56 5.67 12.27
N GLY A 36 -14.83 5.65 11.91
CA GLY A 36 -15.90 5.26 12.84
C GLY A 36 -15.74 3.83 13.34
N ILE A 37 -15.49 2.89 12.44
CA ILE A 37 -15.28 1.47 12.78
C ILE A 37 -13.98 1.31 13.59
N MET A 38 -12.89 1.93 13.15
CA MET A 38 -11.59 1.81 13.81
C MET A 38 -11.58 2.35 15.25
N LYS A 39 -12.37 3.39 15.55
CA LYS A 39 -12.53 3.89 16.92
C LYS A 39 -13.15 2.85 17.87
N GLY A 40 -13.97 1.93 17.36
CA GLY A 40 -14.57 0.84 18.12
C GLY A 40 -13.64 -0.35 18.35
N PHE A 41 -12.49 -0.40 17.66
CA PHE A 41 -11.52 -1.49 17.79
C PHE A 41 -10.55 -1.26 18.95
N SER A 42 -10.15 -2.37 19.61
CA SER A 42 -9.02 -2.34 20.54
C SER A 42 -7.71 -1.97 19.80
N PRO A 43 -6.69 -1.44 20.50
CA PRO A 43 -5.39 -1.16 19.88
C PRO A 43 -4.81 -2.34 19.10
N VAL A 44 -4.93 -3.56 19.63
CA VAL A 44 -4.45 -4.79 18.98
C VAL A 44 -5.16 -5.03 17.64
N LEU A 45 -6.47 -4.81 17.56
CA LEU A 45 -7.21 -4.96 16.31
C LEU A 45 -6.89 -3.84 15.31
N GLN A 46 -6.65 -2.63 15.79
CA GLN A 46 -6.19 -1.52 14.95
C GLN A 46 -4.83 -1.84 14.33
N ASP A 47 -3.91 -2.41 15.10
CA ASP A 47 -2.60 -2.83 14.62
C ASP A 47 -2.70 -4.01 13.64
N GLU A 48 -3.63 -4.93 13.82
CA GLU A 48 -3.87 -6.01 12.88
C GLU A 48 -4.39 -5.49 11.53
N VAL A 49 -5.38 -4.59 11.51
CA VAL A 49 -5.83 -3.92 10.28
C VAL A 49 -4.67 -3.20 9.62
N SER A 50 -3.90 -2.46 10.41
CA SER A 50 -2.70 -1.75 9.98
C SER A 50 -1.70 -2.66 9.27
N ALA A 51 -1.36 -3.78 9.90
CA ALA A 51 -0.43 -4.76 9.35
C ALA A 51 -0.93 -5.33 8.00
N GLN A 52 -2.23 -5.63 7.88
CA GLN A 52 -2.80 -6.13 6.62
C GLN A 52 -2.74 -5.10 5.49
N VAL A 53 -3.03 -3.84 5.78
CA VAL A 53 -2.97 -2.75 4.79
C VAL A 53 -1.52 -2.45 4.39
N MET A 54 -0.61 -2.32 5.36
CA MET A 54 0.82 -2.13 5.08
C MET A 54 1.42 -3.29 4.30
N LEU A 55 1.00 -4.52 4.58
CA LEU A 55 1.41 -5.69 3.81
C LEU A 55 0.99 -5.57 2.34
N SER A 56 -0.26 -5.18 2.09
CA SER A 56 -0.75 -4.96 0.74
C SER A 56 0.05 -3.88 0.03
N GLU A 57 0.26 -2.74 0.68
CA GLU A 57 1.03 -1.61 0.14
C GLU A 57 2.47 -2.00 -0.16
N ALA A 58 3.18 -2.64 0.78
CA ALA A 58 4.56 -3.07 0.63
C ALA A 58 4.76 -4.04 -0.55
N ILE A 59 3.87 -5.02 -0.70
CA ILE A 59 3.93 -5.98 -1.80
C ILE A 59 3.64 -5.27 -3.12
N LYS A 60 2.53 -4.53 -3.20
CA LYS A 60 2.05 -3.97 -4.46
C LYS A 60 2.90 -2.80 -4.95
N THR A 61 3.40 -1.95 -4.06
CA THR A 61 4.34 -0.89 -4.43
C THR A 61 5.64 -1.47 -5.02
N SER A 62 6.06 -2.64 -4.54
CA SER A 62 7.23 -3.34 -5.06
C SER A 62 6.96 -4.04 -6.40
N GLU A 63 5.79 -4.67 -6.57
CA GLU A 63 5.36 -5.31 -7.83
C GLU A 63 5.22 -4.28 -8.98
N ILE A 64 4.78 -3.06 -8.68
CA ILE A 64 4.76 -1.95 -9.63
C ILE A 64 6.17 -1.71 -10.21
N GLU A 65 7.21 -1.81 -9.38
CA GLU A 65 8.61 -1.63 -9.79
C GLU A 65 9.30 -2.94 -10.24
N GLY A 66 8.53 -4.03 -10.35
CA GLY A 66 9.05 -5.33 -10.82
C GLY A 66 9.75 -6.17 -9.76
N ALA A 67 9.68 -5.79 -8.48
CA ALA A 67 10.20 -6.57 -7.36
C ALA A 67 9.09 -7.39 -6.70
N TYR A 68 9.30 -8.70 -6.54
CA TYR A 68 8.29 -9.62 -6.02
C TYR A 68 8.73 -10.21 -4.69
N PHE A 69 7.92 -10.04 -3.65
CA PHE A 69 8.16 -10.54 -2.31
C PHE A 69 7.08 -11.54 -1.88
N SER A 70 7.47 -12.52 -1.07
CA SER A 70 6.48 -13.40 -0.47
C SER A 70 5.68 -12.67 0.60
N ARG A 71 4.37 -12.96 0.65
CA ARG A 71 3.48 -12.43 1.69
C ARG A 71 3.99 -12.77 3.11
N GLU A 72 4.55 -13.98 3.27
CA GLU A 72 5.06 -14.46 4.57
C GLU A 72 6.28 -13.67 5.03
N ASP A 73 7.22 -13.33 4.14
CA ASP A 73 8.41 -12.55 4.48
C ASP A 73 8.04 -11.13 4.92
N VAL A 74 7.20 -10.43 4.14
CA VAL A 74 6.79 -9.06 4.45
C VAL A 74 5.94 -9.01 5.73
N MET A 75 4.98 -9.93 5.90
CA MET A 75 4.14 -9.98 7.10
C MET A 75 4.96 -10.26 8.35
N SER A 76 5.91 -11.20 8.27
CA SER A 76 6.79 -11.52 9.41
C SER A 76 7.58 -10.30 9.86
N SER A 77 8.12 -9.53 8.92
CA SER A 77 8.84 -8.29 9.20
C SER A 77 7.91 -7.22 9.82
N LEU A 78 6.72 -7.03 9.28
CA LEU A 78 5.74 -6.08 9.82
C LEU A 78 5.34 -6.43 11.25
N MET A 79 4.97 -7.69 11.52
CA MET A 79 4.51 -8.14 12.83
C MET A 79 5.59 -8.02 13.90
N MET A 80 6.85 -8.34 13.56
CA MET A 80 8.01 -8.17 14.45
C MET A 80 8.25 -6.70 14.79
N ASN A 81 8.29 -5.83 13.79
CA ASN A 81 8.58 -4.40 13.97
C ASN A 81 7.42 -3.63 14.63
N LEU A 82 6.18 -4.15 14.56
CA LEU A 82 5.03 -3.63 15.30
C LEU A 82 4.94 -4.15 16.75
N GLY A 83 5.80 -5.10 17.13
CA GLY A 83 5.77 -5.72 18.46
C GLY A 83 4.57 -6.63 18.69
N LEU A 84 3.96 -7.15 17.62
CA LEU A 84 2.80 -8.03 17.70
C LEU A 84 3.18 -9.50 17.92
N ILE A 85 4.46 -9.84 17.81
CA ILE A 85 5.03 -11.16 18.05
C ILE A 85 6.44 -11.02 18.64
N ASP A 86 6.74 -11.81 19.67
CA ASP A 86 8.01 -11.73 20.39
C ASP A 86 9.18 -12.38 19.64
N TYR A 87 8.91 -13.33 18.76
CA TYR A 87 9.95 -14.05 18.00
C TYR A 87 9.41 -14.56 16.66
N VAL A 88 10.06 -14.14 15.59
CA VAL A 88 9.94 -14.72 14.25
C VAL A 88 11.34 -14.99 13.73
N LEU A 89 11.49 -16.06 12.95
CA LEU A 89 12.70 -16.22 12.15
C LEU A 89 12.84 -14.98 11.26
N PRO A 90 14.01 -14.32 11.26
CA PRO A 90 14.24 -13.15 10.40
C PRO A 90 13.85 -13.48 8.97
N SER A 91 13.22 -12.53 8.30
CA SER A 91 12.92 -12.66 6.88
C SER A 91 14.20 -13.04 6.12
N LYS A 92 14.12 -14.05 5.27
CA LYS A 92 15.25 -14.44 4.41
C LYS A 92 15.50 -13.40 3.31
N ASN A 93 14.50 -12.56 3.04
CA ASN A 93 14.57 -11.54 2.02
C ASN A 93 14.75 -10.15 2.64
N LYS A 94 16.00 -9.66 2.63
CA LYS A 94 16.36 -8.36 3.20
C LYS A 94 15.64 -7.17 2.55
N ASN A 95 15.29 -7.27 1.27
CA ASN A 95 14.54 -6.21 0.60
C ASN A 95 13.07 -6.19 1.02
N ALA A 96 12.48 -7.36 1.35
CA ALA A 96 11.16 -7.44 1.96
C ALA A 96 11.14 -6.78 3.36
N ASP A 97 12.22 -6.92 4.11
CA ASP A 97 12.39 -6.25 5.40
C ASP A 97 12.52 -4.73 5.24
N ALA A 98 13.31 -4.28 4.27
CA ALA A 98 13.50 -2.85 3.98
C ALA A 98 12.18 -2.14 3.62
N ILE A 99 11.36 -2.74 2.73
CA ILE A 99 10.06 -2.14 2.36
C ILE A 99 9.07 -2.18 3.52
N ALA A 100 9.06 -3.22 4.35
CA ALA A 100 8.22 -3.28 5.54
C ALA A 100 8.59 -2.18 6.55
N GLN A 101 9.88 -1.95 6.77
CA GLN A 101 10.36 -0.86 7.63
C GLN A 101 9.96 0.51 7.08
N LEU A 102 10.05 0.75 5.77
CA LEU A 102 9.57 1.98 5.15
C LEU A 102 8.08 2.22 5.46
N MET A 103 7.23 1.21 5.30
CA MET A 103 5.79 1.36 5.59
C MET A 103 5.54 1.71 7.06
N ILE A 104 6.30 1.12 7.97
CA ILE A 104 6.20 1.41 9.41
C ILE A 104 6.65 2.84 9.73
N GLU A 105 7.76 3.30 9.13
CA GLU A 105 8.27 4.66 9.32
C GLU A 105 7.28 5.72 8.80
N VAL A 106 6.72 5.52 7.60
CA VAL A 106 5.68 6.39 7.05
C VAL A 106 4.51 6.52 8.01
N ARG A 107 4.06 5.37 8.57
CA ARG A 107 2.92 5.33 9.48
C ARG A 107 3.22 5.92 10.87
N LYS A 108 4.36 5.59 11.47
CA LYS A 108 4.74 6.10 12.80
C LYS A 108 4.90 7.61 12.83
N ASN A 109 5.40 8.16 11.74
CA ASN A 109 5.70 9.59 11.62
C ASN A 109 4.59 10.38 10.90
N TYR A 110 3.35 9.85 10.84
CA TYR A 110 2.26 10.47 10.08
C TYR A 110 1.99 11.93 10.47
N ASN A 111 2.16 12.29 11.73
CA ASN A 111 1.90 13.63 12.29
C ASN A 111 3.12 14.56 12.27
N GLN A 112 4.28 14.09 11.84
CA GLN A 112 5.47 14.92 11.67
C GLN A 112 5.40 15.65 10.32
N PRO A 113 5.93 16.87 10.20
CA PRO A 113 6.04 17.54 8.91
C PRO A 113 6.89 16.73 7.92
N LEU A 114 6.47 16.72 6.65
CA LEU A 114 7.28 16.14 5.57
C LEU A 114 8.53 17.00 5.37
N THR A 115 9.72 16.39 5.44
CA THR A 115 11.02 17.07 5.27
C THR A 115 11.92 16.32 4.31
N LEU A 116 12.97 17.00 3.83
CA LEU A 116 13.99 16.38 2.99
C LEU A 116 14.70 15.24 3.74
N GLU A 117 15.04 15.45 5.01
CA GLU A 117 15.72 14.46 5.85
C GLU A 117 14.86 13.19 5.98
N MET A 118 13.55 13.32 6.13
CA MET A 118 12.63 12.20 6.17
C MET A 118 12.65 11.42 4.85
N ILE A 119 12.59 12.09 3.71
CA ILE A 119 12.61 11.46 2.39
C ILE A 119 13.96 10.77 2.13
N LEU A 120 15.08 11.40 2.49
CA LEU A 120 16.42 10.79 2.37
C LEU A 120 16.55 9.56 3.26
N HIS A 121 16.05 9.62 4.50
CA HIS A 121 16.02 8.46 5.39
C HIS A 121 15.18 7.30 4.83
N TRP A 122 14.00 7.58 4.28
CA TRP A 122 13.18 6.57 3.62
C TRP A 122 13.88 5.92 2.43
N HIS A 123 14.58 6.73 1.64
CA HIS A 123 15.38 6.22 0.53
C HIS A 123 16.56 5.37 1.01
N GLU A 124 17.23 5.77 2.09
CA GLU A 124 18.29 4.97 2.73
C GLU A 124 17.75 3.61 3.20
N LEU A 125 16.60 3.59 3.88
CA LEU A 125 15.94 2.34 4.29
C LEU A 125 15.67 1.43 3.10
N LEU A 126 15.09 1.99 2.04
CA LEU A 126 14.69 1.25 0.85
C LEU A 126 15.87 0.67 0.08
N MET A 127 16.99 1.42 0.00
CA MET A 127 18.16 1.07 -0.81
C MET A 127 19.28 0.40 -0.03
N ARG A 128 19.15 0.17 1.29
CA ARG A 128 20.22 -0.33 2.17
C ARG A 128 20.87 -1.65 1.72
N HIS A 129 20.21 -2.42 0.90
CA HIS A 129 20.70 -3.71 0.40
C HIS A 129 21.04 -3.70 -1.09
N HIS A 130 20.96 -2.55 -1.73
CA HIS A 130 21.44 -2.33 -3.10
C HIS A 130 22.92 -1.92 -3.05
N THR A 131 23.74 -2.55 -3.90
CA THR A 131 25.20 -2.31 -3.91
C THR A 131 25.62 -1.22 -4.88
N ASP A 132 24.78 -0.92 -5.84
CA ASP A 132 24.99 -0.04 -6.99
C ASP A 132 24.25 1.30 -6.86
N ILE A 133 23.50 1.49 -5.77
CA ILE A 133 22.76 2.72 -5.50
C ILE A 133 23.11 3.21 -4.10
N GLN A 134 23.50 4.48 -3.99
CA GLN A 134 23.73 5.10 -2.70
C GLN A 134 22.39 5.46 -2.04
N GLY A 135 22.01 4.71 -1.00
CA GLY A 135 20.83 5.02 -0.19
C GLY A 135 20.96 6.39 0.49
N GLY A 136 19.85 7.14 0.55
CA GLY A 136 19.81 8.44 1.22
C GLY A 136 20.50 9.58 0.47
N ALA A 137 20.87 9.39 -0.80
CA ALA A 137 21.55 10.41 -1.61
C ALA A 137 20.70 10.81 -2.82
N LEU A 138 20.69 12.10 -3.13
CA LEU A 138 20.14 12.60 -4.39
C LEU A 138 21.03 12.16 -5.57
N ARG A 139 20.43 11.93 -6.74
CA ARG A 139 21.21 11.68 -7.96
C ARG A 139 22.12 12.87 -8.28
N SER A 140 23.30 12.58 -8.76
CA SER A 140 24.34 13.58 -9.01
C SER A 140 24.91 13.54 -10.42
N SER A 141 24.48 12.57 -11.26
CA SER A 141 24.94 12.44 -12.62
C SER A 141 24.69 13.72 -13.44
N SER A 142 25.65 14.09 -14.30
CA SER A 142 25.48 15.15 -15.30
C SER A 142 24.64 14.71 -16.50
N GLU A 143 24.49 13.40 -16.70
CA GLU A 143 23.65 12.83 -17.76
C GLU A 143 22.16 13.06 -17.43
N PRO A 144 21.31 13.32 -18.45
CA PRO A 144 19.88 13.48 -18.25
C PRO A 144 19.27 12.22 -17.61
N MET A 145 18.54 12.40 -16.51
CA MET A 145 17.75 11.33 -15.93
C MET A 145 16.47 11.12 -16.74
N GLN A 146 16.32 9.97 -17.34
CA GLN A 146 15.19 9.64 -18.23
C GLN A 146 14.45 8.39 -17.77
N VAL A 147 13.14 8.47 -17.75
CA VAL A 147 12.27 7.30 -17.63
C VAL A 147 12.09 6.71 -19.03
N ILE A 148 12.58 5.52 -19.22
CA ILE A 148 12.64 4.86 -20.52
C ILE A 148 11.93 3.52 -20.53
N SER A 149 11.48 3.07 -21.70
CA SER A 149 11.09 1.70 -22.00
C SER A 149 11.62 1.25 -23.35
N GLY A 150 11.54 -0.05 -23.62
CA GLY A 150 12.02 -0.63 -24.89
C GLY A 150 13.24 -1.50 -24.71
N ARG A 151 13.74 -2.04 -25.84
CA ARG A 151 14.96 -2.88 -25.90
C ARG A 151 16.11 -2.07 -26.47
N TYR A 152 17.33 -2.56 -26.26
CA TYR A 152 18.53 -1.94 -26.86
C TYR A 152 18.34 -1.76 -28.38
N GLY A 153 18.42 -0.50 -28.84
CA GLY A 153 18.17 -0.13 -30.24
C GLY A 153 16.77 0.42 -30.55
N ASP A 154 15.80 0.32 -29.60
CA ASP A 154 14.44 0.89 -29.73
C ASP A 154 13.99 1.43 -28.35
N ILE A 155 14.73 2.43 -27.87
CA ILE A 155 14.48 3.07 -26.57
C ILE A 155 13.46 4.17 -26.75
N GLN A 156 12.34 4.09 -26.02
CA GLN A 156 11.36 5.15 -25.93
C GLN A 156 11.54 5.94 -24.63
N VAL A 157 11.85 7.24 -24.74
CA VAL A 157 11.91 8.17 -23.61
C VAL A 157 10.49 8.65 -23.29
N HIS A 158 10.01 8.35 -22.10
CA HIS A 158 8.71 8.76 -21.61
C HIS A 158 8.77 10.11 -20.90
N TYR A 159 9.78 10.30 -20.09
CA TYR A 159 9.99 11.49 -19.28
C TYR A 159 11.47 11.81 -19.15
N GLU A 160 11.81 13.10 -19.06
CA GLU A 160 13.14 13.60 -18.70
C GLU A 160 13.01 14.54 -17.51
N ALA A 161 13.69 14.19 -16.43
CA ALA A 161 13.68 14.91 -15.18
C ALA A 161 14.58 16.16 -15.23
N PRO A 162 14.42 17.13 -14.30
CA PRO A 162 15.31 18.28 -14.17
C PRO A 162 16.77 17.86 -14.00
N PRO A 163 17.74 18.71 -14.40
CA PRO A 163 19.16 18.43 -14.15
C PRO A 163 19.47 18.22 -12.67
N SER A 164 20.36 17.29 -12.35
CA SER A 164 20.74 16.95 -10.98
C SER A 164 21.26 18.15 -10.17
N LYS A 165 22.00 19.04 -10.82
CA LYS A 165 22.55 20.27 -10.21
C LYS A 165 21.48 21.21 -9.64
N ASP A 166 20.25 21.14 -10.13
CA ASP A 166 19.15 22.01 -9.76
C ASP A 166 18.27 21.39 -8.66
N LEU A 167 18.48 20.11 -8.30
CA LEU A 167 17.59 19.34 -7.41
C LEU A 167 17.45 19.94 -6.00
N THR A 168 18.55 20.44 -5.42
CA THR A 168 18.50 21.04 -4.08
C THR A 168 17.52 22.20 -4.05
N LEU A 169 17.65 23.15 -4.97
CA LEU A 169 16.76 24.29 -5.08
C LEU A 169 15.31 23.86 -5.41
N LEU A 170 15.15 22.89 -6.29
CA LEU A 170 13.81 22.40 -6.68
C LEU A 170 13.10 21.68 -5.53
N LEU A 171 13.83 20.95 -4.69
CA LEU A 171 13.29 20.32 -3.48
C LEU A 171 12.96 21.35 -2.39
N GLU A 172 13.80 22.38 -2.21
CA GLU A 172 13.46 23.52 -1.33
C GLU A 172 12.15 24.18 -1.77
N ASN A 173 11.99 24.44 -3.07
CA ASN A 173 10.76 24.98 -3.64
C ASN A 173 9.55 24.02 -3.44
N PHE A 174 9.76 22.71 -3.56
CA PHE A 174 8.72 21.70 -3.29
C PHE A 174 8.25 21.77 -1.83
N PHE A 175 9.17 21.82 -0.86
CA PHE A 175 8.80 21.89 0.56
C PHE A 175 8.17 23.23 0.93
N GLU A 176 8.59 24.34 0.33
CA GLU A 176 7.95 25.64 0.54
C GLU A 176 6.53 25.66 -0.04
N TRP A 177 6.35 25.18 -1.29
CA TRP A 177 5.05 25.01 -1.90
C TRP A 177 4.14 24.10 -1.05
N TYR A 178 4.67 22.97 -0.56
CA TYR A 178 3.94 22.04 0.28
C TYR A 178 3.42 22.69 1.57
N LYS A 179 4.25 23.48 2.24
CA LYS A 179 3.91 24.17 3.49
C LYS A 179 2.86 25.27 3.30
N THR A 180 2.94 25.96 2.17
CA THR A 180 2.07 27.13 1.86
C THR A 180 0.86 26.79 1.02
N PHE A 181 0.67 25.50 0.68
CA PHE A 181 -0.49 25.06 -0.08
C PHE A 181 -1.79 25.26 0.70
N GLU A 182 -2.73 25.97 0.10
CA GLU A 182 -4.07 26.20 0.61
C GLU A 182 -5.09 26.09 -0.52
N ASP A 183 -6.12 25.27 -0.34
CA ASP A 183 -7.30 25.20 -1.20
C ASP A 183 -8.54 24.89 -0.36
N SER A 184 -9.29 25.94 -0.03
CA SER A 184 -10.49 25.81 0.80
C SER A 184 -11.74 25.42 0.02
N THR A 185 -11.67 25.28 -1.32
CA THR A 185 -12.85 25.11 -2.19
C THR A 185 -13.60 23.81 -1.93
N LEU A 186 -12.90 22.74 -1.58
CA LEU A 186 -13.46 21.40 -1.29
C LEU A 186 -13.36 21.01 0.19
N GLY A 187 -13.15 22.01 1.07
CA GLY A 187 -13.00 21.80 2.50
C GLY A 187 -11.68 21.10 2.89
N LYS A 188 -11.43 20.95 4.19
CA LYS A 188 -10.14 20.44 4.71
C LYS A 188 -9.77 19.03 4.23
N ILE A 189 -10.73 18.12 4.10
CA ILE A 189 -10.45 16.77 3.61
C ILE A 189 -10.18 16.81 2.11
N GLY A 190 -10.92 17.60 1.33
CA GLY A 190 -10.68 17.80 -0.10
C GLY A 190 -9.30 18.42 -0.35
N GLU A 191 -8.91 19.44 0.43
CA GLU A 191 -7.57 20.03 0.38
C GLU A 191 -6.48 18.97 0.64
N ALA A 192 -6.66 18.13 1.66
CA ALA A 192 -5.72 17.06 1.98
C ALA A 192 -5.56 16.06 0.80
N ILE A 193 -6.67 15.68 0.17
CA ILE A 193 -6.70 14.76 -0.98
C ILE A 193 -5.97 15.39 -2.17
N ILE A 194 -6.29 16.65 -2.51
CA ILE A 194 -5.66 17.36 -3.61
C ILE A 194 -4.17 17.53 -3.38
N LEU A 195 -3.77 18.01 -2.20
CA LEU A 195 -2.35 18.18 -1.85
C LEU A 195 -1.58 16.86 -1.93
N SER A 196 -2.17 15.77 -1.46
CA SER A 196 -1.57 14.43 -1.53
C SER A 196 -1.28 14.02 -2.98
N ALA A 197 -2.27 14.15 -3.88
CA ALA A 197 -2.12 13.81 -5.29
C ALA A 197 -1.14 14.74 -6.04
N LEU A 198 -1.16 16.03 -5.74
CA LEU A 198 -0.22 17.00 -6.32
C LEU A 198 1.21 16.83 -5.80
N SER A 199 1.38 16.46 -4.52
CA SER A 199 2.69 16.16 -3.96
C SER A 199 3.33 14.95 -4.63
N HIS A 200 2.54 13.92 -4.95
CA HIS A 200 2.98 12.78 -5.74
C HIS A 200 3.47 13.22 -7.12
N LEU A 201 2.63 13.94 -7.87
CA LEU A 201 2.98 14.43 -9.21
C LEU A 201 4.22 15.32 -9.19
N TYR A 202 4.33 16.22 -8.20
CA TYR A 202 5.47 17.12 -8.08
C TYR A 202 6.75 16.33 -7.79
N PHE A 203 6.72 15.41 -6.82
CA PHE A 203 7.87 14.57 -6.48
C PHE A 203 8.31 13.71 -7.67
N GLU A 204 7.38 13.05 -8.35
CA GLU A 204 7.67 12.26 -9.57
C GLU A 204 8.18 13.14 -10.72
N THR A 205 7.80 14.41 -10.75
CA THR A 205 8.35 15.38 -11.70
C THR A 205 9.83 15.71 -11.40
N LEU A 206 10.21 15.87 -10.13
CA LEU A 206 11.58 16.12 -9.75
C LEU A 206 12.49 14.89 -9.93
N HIS A 207 11.93 13.71 -9.68
CA HIS A 207 12.60 12.41 -9.82
C HIS A 207 14.00 12.41 -9.19
N PRO A 208 14.10 12.69 -7.85
CA PRO A 208 15.37 13.12 -7.25
C PRO A 208 16.39 12.01 -7.01
N PHE A 209 16.02 10.74 -7.17
CA PHE A 209 16.86 9.57 -6.90
C PHE A 209 17.24 8.82 -8.17
N GLU A 210 18.32 8.03 -8.12
CA GLU A 210 18.71 7.14 -9.22
C GLU A 210 17.70 5.99 -9.40
N ASP A 211 17.14 5.45 -8.30
CA ASP A 211 16.04 4.48 -8.27
C ASP A 211 15.16 4.74 -7.04
N GLY A 212 13.99 4.10 -6.94
CA GLY A 212 13.10 4.17 -5.80
C GLY A 212 12.13 5.35 -5.80
N ASN A 213 12.17 6.24 -6.80
CA ASN A 213 11.28 7.41 -6.85
C ASN A 213 9.82 7.01 -6.74
N GLY A 214 9.36 6.03 -7.51
CA GLY A 214 7.96 5.57 -7.48
C GLY A 214 7.51 5.08 -6.09
N ARG A 215 8.34 4.30 -5.40
CA ARG A 215 8.04 3.81 -4.04
C ARG A 215 7.99 4.95 -3.02
N ILE A 216 8.94 5.88 -3.08
CA ILE A 216 8.97 7.06 -2.22
C ILE A 216 7.81 8.02 -2.57
N GLY A 217 7.50 8.24 -3.84
CA GLY A 217 6.37 9.08 -4.28
C GLY A 217 5.03 8.58 -3.74
N ARG A 218 4.80 7.26 -3.79
CA ARG A 218 3.59 6.65 -3.20
C ARG A 218 3.58 6.75 -1.67
N ALA A 219 4.73 6.59 -1.01
CA ALA A 219 4.87 6.83 0.43
C ALA A 219 4.59 8.29 0.83
N ILE A 220 5.03 9.26 0.02
CA ILE A 220 4.70 10.69 0.20
C ILE A 220 3.18 10.91 0.09
N THR A 221 2.52 10.26 -0.87
CA THR A 221 1.06 10.37 -1.04
C THR A 221 0.32 9.97 0.23
N GLU A 222 0.63 8.80 0.79
CA GLU A 222 0.04 8.32 2.04
C GLU A 222 0.36 9.27 3.21
N LYS A 223 1.63 9.65 3.35
CA LYS A 223 2.12 10.52 4.42
C LYS A 223 1.40 11.87 4.44
N VAL A 224 1.31 12.54 3.27
CA VAL A 224 0.67 13.85 3.14
C VAL A 224 -0.79 13.78 3.54
N LEU A 225 -1.50 12.78 3.03
CA LEU A 225 -2.91 12.59 3.36
C LEU A 225 -3.11 12.31 4.86
N ALA A 226 -2.30 11.43 5.47
CA ALA A 226 -2.37 11.10 6.89
C ALA A 226 -2.03 12.30 7.78
N GLU A 227 -1.02 13.09 7.41
CA GLU A 227 -0.62 14.31 8.11
C GLU A 227 -1.73 15.35 8.13
N LYS A 228 -2.28 15.69 6.96
CA LYS A 228 -3.35 16.70 6.85
C LYS A 228 -4.65 16.25 7.51
N LEU A 229 -4.95 14.97 7.48
CA LEU A 229 -6.09 14.39 8.18
C LEU A 229 -5.85 14.18 9.69
N GLN A 230 -4.62 14.40 10.20
CA GLN A 230 -4.22 14.17 11.60
C GLN A 230 -4.62 12.76 12.09
N SER A 231 -4.49 11.76 11.21
CA SER A 231 -4.88 10.39 11.50
C SER A 231 -4.11 9.43 10.60
N PRO A 232 -3.58 8.34 11.14
CA PRO A 232 -3.02 7.29 10.30
C PRO A 232 -4.07 6.83 9.31
N LEU A 233 -3.65 6.60 8.07
CA LEU A 233 -4.51 6.02 7.05
C LEU A 233 -4.35 4.51 7.00
N PHE A 234 -5.48 3.86 6.76
CA PHE A 234 -5.55 2.44 6.52
C PHE A 234 -5.90 2.26 5.04
N ILE A 235 -4.93 2.49 4.15
CA ILE A 235 -5.18 2.42 2.71
C ILE A 235 -3.96 1.84 1.98
N SER A 236 -4.23 1.01 0.96
CA SER A 236 -3.21 0.58 0.00
C SER A 236 -3.54 1.15 -1.38
N LEU A 237 -2.91 2.28 -1.71
CA LEU A 237 -3.03 2.90 -3.02
C LEU A 237 -2.37 2.03 -4.10
N SER A 238 -1.23 1.44 -3.78
CA SER A 238 -0.47 0.61 -4.72
C SER A 238 -1.23 -0.64 -5.15
N ALA A 239 -2.12 -1.19 -4.30
CA ALA A 239 -2.98 -2.30 -4.68
C ALA A 239 -3.95 -1.95 -5.82
N CYS A 240 -4.42 -0.70 -5.85
CA CYS A 240 -5.31 -0.21 -6.91
C CYS A 240 -4.52 0.20 -8.16
N ILE A 241 -3.37 0.84 -8.00
CA ILE A 241 -2.48 1.23 -9.09
C ILE A 241 -1.99 0.00 -9.86
N GLU A 242 -1.58 -1.06 -9.16
CA GLU A 242 -1.02 -2.27 -9.78
C GLU A 242 -2.03 -2.97 -10.71
N LYS A 243 -3.32 -2.98 -10.37
CA LYS A 243 -4.38 -3.55 -11.21
C LYS A 243 -4.51 -2.89 -12.58
N SER A 244 -4.10 -1.63 -12.70
CA SER A 244 -4.14 -0.82 -13.93
C SER A 244 -2.85 0.00 -14.10
N LYS A 245 -1.72 -0.65 -13.92
CA LYS A 245 -0.38 -0.03 -13.94
C LYS A 245 -0.13 0.82 -15.19
N SER A 246 -0.58 0.38 -16.37
CA SER A 246 -0.47 1.14 -17.61
C SER A 246 -1.19 2.48 -17.54
N THR A 247 -2.41 2.50 -16.99
CA THR A 247 -3.20 3.73 -16.82
C THR A 247 -2.48 4.72 -15.91
N TYR A 248 -1.90 4.24 -14.80
CA TYR A 248 -1.11 5.08 -13.89
C TYR A 248 0.04 5.80 -14.63
N TYR A 249 0.83 5.04 -15.41
CA TYR A 249 1.95 5.64 -16.15
C TYR A 249 1.49 6.57 -17.28
N ASP A 250 0.34 6.29 -17.90
CA ASP A 250 -0.22 7.16 -18.92
C ASP A 250 -0.73 8.48 -18.32
N GLU A 251 -1.40 8.44 -17.16
CA GLU A 251 -1.91 9.64 -16.50
C GLU A 251 -0.78 10.53 -15.95
N ILE A 252 0.24 9.94 -15.30
CA ILE A 252 1.38 10.71 -14.82
C ILE A 252 2.17 11.34 -15.99
N LYS A 253 2.37 10.60 -17.08
CA LYS A 253 3.02 11.11 -18.29
C LYS A 253 2.29 12.28 -18.93
N LYS A 254 0.94 12.25 -18.95
CA LYS A 254 0.11 13.37 -19.43
C LYS A 254 0.25 14.57 -18.49
N ALA A 255 0.11 14.34 -17.18
CA ALA A 255 0.22 15.38 -16.17
C ALA A 255 1.60 16.06 -16.15
N GLN A 256 2.67 15.34 -16.47
CA GLN A 256 4.02 15.89 -16.59
C GLN A 256 4.24 16.77 -17.84
N ARG A 257 3.18 17.10 -18.58
CA ARG A 257 3.24 17.95 -19.79
C ARG A 257 2.44 19.23 -19.69
N SER A 258 1.62 19.41 -18.66
CA SER A 258 0.69 20.53 -18.51
C SER A 258 0.60 20.97 -17.05
N LEU A 259 0.32 22.26 -16.83
CA LEU A 259 -0.10 22.75 -15.51
C LEU A 259 -1.59 22.50 -15.25
N GLU A 260 -2.37 22.19 -16.30
CA GLU A 260 -3.75 21.72 -16.15
C GLU A 260 -3.72 20.23 -15.81
N VAL A 261 -4.12 19.89 -14.57
CA VAL A 261 -3.93 18.57 -13.96
C VAL A 261 -5.24 17.95 -13.43
N THR A 262 -6.39 18.41 -13.93
CA THR A 262 -7.71 17.89 -13.54
C THR A 262 -7.80 16.38 -13.74
N ASP A 263 -7.38 15.86 -14.88
CA ASP A 263 -7.46 14.42 -15.19
C ASP A 263 -6.58 13.59 -14.23
N TRP A 264 -5.40 14.08 -13.87
CA TRP A 264 -4.55 13.46 -12.85
C TRP A 264 -5.23 13.41 -11.48
N LEU A 265 -5.88 14.50 -11.09
CA LEU A 265 -6.60 14.54 -9.80
C LEU A 265 -7.81 13.61 -9.81
N VAL A 266 -8.59 13.56 -10.89
CA VAL A 266 -9.70 12.60 -11.06
C VAL A 266 -9.17 11.18 -10.88
N TYR A 267 -8.16 10.79 -11.65
CA TYR A 267 -7.53 9.47 -11.55
C TYR A 267 -7.06 9.15 -10.12
N SER A 268 -6.34 10.10 -9.50
CA SER A 268 -5.78 9.90 -8.16
C SER A 268 -6.87 9.72 -7.09
N ILE A 269 -7.97 10.47 -7.18
CA ILE A 269 -9.10 10.36 -6.26
C ILE A 269 -9.87 9.05 -6.50
N GLU A 270 -10.03 8.60 -7.74
CA GLU A 270 -10.63 7.29 -8.04
C GLU A 270 -9.81 6.14 -7.46
N VAL A 271 -8.47 6.20 -7.57
CA VAL A 271 -7.56 5.26 -6.91
C VAL A 271 -7.73 5.30 -5.39
N LEU A 272 -7.81 6.48 -4.80
CA LEU A 272 -8.07 6.67 -3.37
C LEU A 272 -9.40 6.02 -2.95
N ILE A 273 -10.50 6.29 -3.65
CA ILE A 273 -11.82 5.71 -3.39
C ILE A 273 -11.76 4.18 -3.44
N GLN A 274 -11.14 3.64 -4.47
CA GLN A 274 -11.00 2.19 -4.60
C GLN A 274 -10.21 1.58 -3.43
N GLY A 275 -9.11 2.21 -3.04
CA GLY A 275 -8.31 1.77 -1.89
C GLY A 275 -9.07 1.88 -0.56
N LEU A 276 -9.87 2.92 -0.37
CA LEU A 276 -10.75 3.06 0.80
C LEU A 276 -11.81 1.94 0.84
N LYS A 277 -12.43 1.61 -0.30
CA LYS A 277 -13.38 0.48 -0.41
C LYS A 277 -12.70 -0.85 -0.04
N GLU A 278 -11.48 -1.09 -0.50
CA GLU A 278 -10.72 -2.29 -0.12
C GLU A 278 -10.39 -2.31 1.38
N THR A 279 -10.09 -1.15 1.96
CA THR A 279 -9.86 -1.04 3.41
C THR A 279 -11.11 -1.41 4.22
N VAL A 280 -12.30 -1.00 3.79
CA VAL A 280 -13.55 -1.43 4.43
C VAL A 280 -13.65 -2.97 4.48
N LEU A 281 -13.28 -3.65 3.38
CA LEU A 281 -13.26 -5.13 3.35
C LEU A 281 -12.23 -5.72 4.33
N VAL A 282 -11.04 -5.11 4.45
CA VAL A 282 -10.02 -5.54 5.43
C VAL A 282 -10.54 -5.39 6.85
N VAL A 283 -11.13 -4.25 7.18
CA VAL A 283 -11.70 -3.98 8.51
C VAL A 283 -12.80 -4.99 8.85
N GLN A 284 -13.70 -5.26 7.91
CA GLN A 284 -14.75 -6.26 8.07
C GLN A 284 -14.19 -7.67 8.25
N PHE A 285 -13.14 -8.01 7.51
CA PHE A 285 -12.45 -9.30 7.63
C PHE A 285 -11.82 -9.47 9.02
N VAL A 286 -11.10 -8.47 9.52
CA VAL A 286 -10.47 -8.52 10.85
C VAL A 286 -11.55 -8.67 11.94
N ARG A 287 -12.64 -7.91 11.82
CA ARG A 287 -13.79 -8.05 12.73
C ARG A 287 -14.34 -9.48 12.75
N LYS A 288 -14.65 -10.03 11.57
CA LYS A 288 -15.19 -11.40 11.44
C LYS A 288 -14.22 -12.46 11.99
N LYS A 289 -12.93 -12.28 11.77
CA LYS A 289 -11.90 -13.16 12.32
C LYS A 289 -11.89 -13.12 13.85
N THR A 290 -12.01 -11.94 14.45
CA THR A 290 -12.08 -11.79 15.91
C THR A 290 -13.34 -12.46 16.47
N GLU A 291 -14.53 -12.14 15.91
CA GLU A 291 -15.79 -12.76 16.29
C GLU A 291 -15.75 -14.29 16.17
N PHE A 292 -15.06 -14.79 15.15
CA PHE A 292 -14.85 -16.23 14.96
C PHE A 292 -14.03 -16.85 16.11
N TYR A 293 -12.90 -16.23 16.50
CA TYR A 293 -12.07 -16.77 17.58
C TYR A 293 -12.74 -16.60 18.96
N ASP A 294 -13.46 -15.51 19.19
CA ASP A 294 -14.26 -15.32 20.42
C ASP A 294 -15.27 -16.46 20.60
N ARG A 295 -15.90 -16.92 19.50
CA ARG A 295 -16.89 -17.97 19.52
C ARG A 295 -16.29 -19.38 19.64
N TYR A 296 -15.24 -19.66 18.86
CA TYR A 296 -14.82 -21.05 18.62
C TYR A 296 -13.44 -21.41 19.18
N ASN A 297 -12.64 -20.47 19.69
CA ASN A 297 -11.25 -20.73 20.09
C ASN A 297 -11.10 -21.90 21.07
N ASN A 298 -12.01 -22.02 22.03
CA ASN A 298 -12.00 -23.09 23.05
C ASN A 298 -12.48 -24.45 22.53
N GLU A 299 -13.09 -24.50 21.35
CA GLU A 299 -13.61 -25.72 20.72
C GLU A 299 -12.63 -26.36 19.74
N LEU A 300 -11.53 -25.65 19.41
CA LEU A 300 -10.55 -26.08 18.42
C LEU A 300 -9.40 -26.83 19.07
N ASN A 301 -9.07 -28.02 18.53
CA ASN A 301 -7.82 -28.67 18.84
C ASN A 301 -6.63 -27.98 18.11
N GLU A 302 -5.38 -28.30 18.51
CA GLU A 302 -4.19 -27.66 17.96
C GLU A 302 -4.07 -27.77 16.44
N ARG A 303 -4.40 -28.91 15.85
CA ARG A 303 -4.34 -29.14 14.40
C ARG A 303 -5.41 -28.31 13.66
N GLN A 304 -6.63 -28.26 14.19
CA GLN A 304 -7.71 -27.46 13.66
C GLN A 304 -7.35 -25.98 13.71
N ARG A 305 -6.85 -25.48 14.84
CA ARG A 305 -6.39 -24.10 15.01
C ARG A 305 -5.29 -23.75 14.03
N LYS A 306 -4.29 -24.63 13.84
CA LYS A 306 -3.21 -24.40 12.88
C LYS A 306 -3.70 -24.31 11.43
N ALA A 307 -4.65 -25.16 11.03
CA ALA A 307 -5.22 -25.14 9.70
C ALA A 307 -6.06 -23.87 9.47
N ILE A 308 -6.88 -23.47 10.45
CA ILE A 308 -7.70 -22.24 10.41
C ILE A 308 -6.83 -21.00 10.38
N ASN A 309 -5.76 -20.93 11.21
CA ASN A 309 -4.80 -19.84 11.16
C ASN A 309 -4.16 -19.70 9.77
N LYS A 310 -3.81 -20.83 9.12
CA LYS A 310 -3.25 -20.79 7.75
C LYS A 310 -4.27 -20.24 6.74
N MET A 311 -5.57 -20.49 6.94
CA MET A 311 -6.63 -19.91 6.10
C MET A 311 -6.75 -18.40 6.34
N PHE A 312 -6.85 -17.96 7.59
CA PHE A 312 -6.92 -16.53 7.91
C PHE A 312 -5.68 -15.72 7.49
N ASN A 313 -4.50 -16.33 7.49
CA ASN A 313 -3.27 -15.67 7.06
C ASN A 313 -3.24 -15.32 5.56
N GLN A 314 -4.17 -15.85 4.75
CA GLN A 314 -4.33 -15.43 3.36
C GLN A 314 -5.09 -14.08 3.23
N GLY A 315 -5.68 -13.58 4.33
CA GLY A 315 -6.41 -12.32 4.36
C GLY A 315 -7.71 -12.35 3.55
N ILE A 316 -8.10 -11.18 3.04
CA ILE A 316 -9.35 -11.00 2.28
C ILE A 316 -9.41 -11.79 0.98
N SER A 317 -8.27 -12.17 0.41
CA SER A 317 -8.19 -12.98 -0.81
C SER A 317 -8.72 -14.41 -0.62
N GLY A 318 -8.88 -14.84 0.65
CA GLY A 318 -9.33 -16.19 0.99
C GLY A 318 -8.27 -17.27 0.75
N PHE A 319 -8.58 -18.48 1.14
CA PHE A 319 -7.68 -19.62 1.00
C PHE A 319 -7.97 -20.35 -0.33
N GLU A 320 -7.14 -20.10 -1.33
CA GLU A 320 -7.34 -20.55 -2.70
C GLU A 320 -7.75 -22.04 -2.79
N GLY A 321 -8.90 -22.30 -3.42
CA GLY A 321 -9.49 -23.66 -3.57
C GLY A 321 -9.88 -24.30 -2.24
N GLY A 322 -10.09 -23.52 -1.18
CA GLY A 322 -10.52 -23.97 0.14
C GLY A 322 -9.54 -24.92 0.83
N MET A 323 -9.88 -25.35 2.06
CA MET A 323 -9.15 -26.39 2.78
C MET A 323 -9.56 -27.77 2.22
N THR A 324 -8.59 -28.58 1.83
CA THR A 324 -8.82 -29.98 1.42
C THR A 324 -8.14 -30.93 2.39
N ALA A 325 -8.56 -32.19 2.42
CA ALA A 325 -7.89 -33.19 3.25
C ALA A 325 -6.39 -33.30 2.94
N LYS A 326 -5.99 -33.13 1.67
CA LYS A 326 -4.57 -33.10 1.26
C LYS A 326 -3.80 -31.93 1.84
N LYS A 327 -4.39 -30.71 1.77
CA LYS A 327 -3.78 -29.50 2.36
C LYS A 327 -3.71 -29.62 3.89
N TYR A 328 -4.76 -30.11 4.53
CA TYR A 328 -4.80 -30.32 5.98
C TYR A 328 -3.71 -31.31 6.45
N VAL A 329 -3.52 -32.44 5.75
CA VAL A 329 -2.44 -33.40 5.98
C VAL A 329 -1.08 -32.73 5.89
N SER A 330 -0.84 -31.93 4.84
CA SER A 330 0.41 -31.21 4.61
C SER A 330 0.71 -30.21 5.73
N ILE A 331 -0.29 -29.38 6.11
CA ILE A 331 -0.15 -28.36 7.17
C ILE A 331 0.16 -28.99 8.53
N ASN A 332 -0.51 -30.08 8.85
CA ASN A 332 -0.46 -30.71 10.17
C ASN A 332 0.49 -31.92 10.27
N LYS A 333 1.10 -32.34 9.16
CA LYS A 333 1.94 -33.55 9.09
C LYS A 333 1.24 -34.76 9.73
N THR A 334 -0.05 -34.98 9.38
CA THR A 334 -0.91 -36.01 9.95
C THR A 334 -1.40 -37.02 8.91
N THR A 335 -2.20 -38.01 9.31
CA THR A 335 -2.78 -39.01 8.40
C THR A 335 -4.05 -38.50 7.70
N LYS A 336 -4.39 -39.08 6.55
CA LYS A 336 -5.65 -38.78 5.85
C LYS A 336 -6.89 -39.09 6.70
N SER A 337 -6.87 -40.16 7.48
CA SER A 337 -7.95 -40.53 8.38
C SER A 337 -8.18 -39.47 9.45
N THR A 338 -7.11 -39.01 10.10
CA THR A 338 -7.17 -37.92 11.09
C THR A 338 -7.68 -36.62 10.46
N ALA A 339 -7.15 -36.26 9.27
CA ALA A 339 -7.60 -35.07 8.55
C ALA A 339 -9.10 -35.11 8.24
N THR A 340 -9.60 -36.26 7.74
CA THR A 340 -11.03 -36.40 7.41
C THR A 340 -11.91 -36.26 8.65
N ARG A 341 -11.50 -36.86 9.79
CA ARG A 341 -12.22 -36.72 11.05
C ARG A 341 -12.24 -35.30 11.57
N ASP A 342 -11.06 -34.65 11.64
CA ASP A 342 -10.94 -33.28 12.12
C ASP A 342 -11.72 -32.29 11.25
N LEU A 343 -11.73 -32.47 9.91
CA LEU A 343 -12.50 -31.66 8.98
C LEU A 343 -14.01 -31.89 9.11
N GLN A 344 -14.45 -33.14 9.31
CA GLN A 344 -15.85 -33.45 9.54
C GLN A 344 -16.34 -32.84 10.86
N GLU A 345 -15.56 -32.94 11.93
CA GLU A 345 -15.86 -32.30 13.23
C GLU A 345 -16.06 -30.78 13.08
N LEU A 346 -15.21 -30.10 12.27
CA LEU A 346 -15.37 -28.68 12.00
C LEU A 346 -16.67 -28.35 11.24
N VAL A 347 -17.12 -29.24 10.36
CA VAL A 347 -18.41 -29.10 9.66
C VAL A 347 -19.59 -29.34 10.67
N ASP A 348 -19.51 -30.38 11.50
CA ASP A 348 -20.55 -30.70 12.48
C ASP A 348 -20.73 -29.57 13.52
N LYS A 349 -19.64 -28.85 13.83
CA LYS A 349 -19.65 -27.66 14.69
C LYS A 349 -20.01 -26.37 13.95
N ASN A 350 -20.37 -26.44 12.68
CA ASN A 350 -20.69 -25.27 11.85
C ASN A 350 -19.55 -24.25 11.72
N ILE A 351 -18.31 -24.70 11.93
CA ILE A 351 -17.08 -23.89 11.78
C ILE A 351 -16.65 -23.86 10.32
N PHE A 352 -16.83 -24.98 9.61
CA PHE A 352 -16.60 -25.07 8.19
C PHE A 352 -17.89 -25.34 7.41
N VAL A 353 -17.93 -24.78 6.20
CA VAL A 353 -18.94 -25.12 5.18
C VAL A 353 -18.26 -26.04 4.16
N ARG A 354 -18.88 -27.18 3.89
CA ARG A 354 -18.41 -28.13 2.89
C ARG A 354 -18.80 -27.67 1.49
N MET A 355 -17.83 -27.60 0.60
CA MET A 355 -18.01 -27.22 -0.80
C MET A 355 -17.73 -28.44 -1.70
N GLY A 356 -18.54 -28.61 -2.77
CA GLY A 356 -18.38 -29.70 -3.71
C GLY A 356 -18.60 -31.10 -3.15
N GLY A 357 -18.16 -32.12 -3.90
CA GLY A 357 -18.31 -33.53 -3.51
C GLY A 357 -17.26 -34.45 -4.12
N GLY A 358 -17.11 -35.64 -3.54
CA GLY A 358 -16.15 -36.64 -4.02
C GLY A 358 -14.71 -36.14 -4.02
N ARG A 359 -14.04 -36.19 -5.19
CA ARG A 359 -12.64 -35.78 -5.33
C ARG A 359 -12.43 -34.25 -5.27
N SER A 360 -13.47 -33.46 -5.50
CA SER A 360 -13.44 -31.99 -5.46
C SER A 360 -13.87 -31.40 -4.13
N THR A 361 -14.03 -32.21 -3.08
CA THR A 361 -14.43 -31.72 -1.75
C THR A 361 -13.40 -30.75 -1.18
N SER A 362 -13.84 -29.56 -0.85
CA SER A 362 -13.09 -28.54 -0.09
C SER A 362 -13.96 -27.99 1.05
N TYR A 363 -13.37 -27.20 1.91
CA TYR A 363 -14.01 -26.63 3.07
C TYR A 363 -13.64 -25.16 3.19
N GLU A 364 -14.61 -24.31 3.45
CA GLU A 364 -14.44 -22.87 3.65
C GLU A 364 -14.81 -22.51 5.10
N LEU A 365 -14.24 -21.41 5.61
CA LEU A 365 -14.61 -20.86 6.91
C LEU A 365 -16.05 -20.35 6.87
N ASN A 366 -16.85 -20.72 7.87
CA ASN A 366 -18.16 -20.14 8.09
C ASN A 366 -18.01 -18.83 8.87
N LEU A 367 -18.03 -17.70 8.18
CA LEU A 367 -17.88 -16.35 8.72
C LEU A 367 -19.20 -15.59 8.82
N VAL A 368 -20.31 -16.31 8.98
CA VAL A 368 -21.66 -15.73 9.13
C VAL A 368 -22.00 -15.53 10.60
#